data_20e684da3535c0f96ae8fd72921cc017
#
_entry.id   20e684da3535c0f96ae8fd72921cc017
#
_cell.length_a   1.000
_cell.length_b   1.000
_cell.length_c   1.000
_cell.angle_alpha   90.00
_cell.angle_beta   90.00
_cell.angle_gamma   90.00
#
_symmetry.space_group_name_H-M   'P 1'
#
loop_
_entity.id
_entity.type
_entity.pdbx_description
1 polymer ?
#
loop_
_entity_poly.entity_id
_entity_poly.type
_entity_poly.pdbx_seq_one_letter_code
_entity_poly.pdbx_strand_id
1 'polypeptide(L)'
;MSCVSLAALEARLKDGDHCCEGRVEVKHQGEWGTVDDLNWSMEEAAVVCRQLGCGSATDAPKRAHFGPGIGPIWFPYIYCKGPESAIMECSYPSVKDHRPEGNSHDKDVGTVCSGKPCGLGGIPSRKSPSLIHRIAMRIWVTYRRTYLNGGLYT
;
A
#
# COMPACT_ATOMS: atom_id res chain seq x y z
N MET A 1 -8.68 3.17 18.50
CA MET A 1 -7.78 4.20 17.95
C MET A 1 -6.63 3.46 17.30
N SER A 2 -6.62 3.40 15.97
CA SER A 2 -5.56 2.72 15.24
C SER A 2 -4.32 3.60 15.27
N CYS A 3 -3.27 3.14 15.95
CA CYS A 3 -1.95 3.75 15.81
C CYS A 3 -1.45 3.49 14.38
N VAL A 4 -1.75 4.40 13.49
CA VAL A 4 -1.01 4.49 12.22
C VAL A 4 0.36 5.00 12.62
N SER A 5 1.36 4.13 12.55
CA SER A 5 2.75 4.54 12.77
C SER A 5 3.07 5.69 11.81
N LEU A 6 3.65 6.78 12.32
CA LEU A 6 4.12 7.87 11.45
C LEU A 6 5.05 7.35 10.33
N ALA A 7 5.81 6.30 10.59
CA ALA A 7 6.66 5.64 9.60
C ALA A 7 5.85 5.05 8.41
N ALA A 8 4.61 4.59 8.65
CA ALA A 8 3.76 4.07 7.57
C ALA A 8 3.27 5.16 6.60
N LEU A 9 3.35 6.44 6.97
CA LEU A 9 2.98 7.57 6.13
C LEU A 9 4.10 8.04 5.20
N GLU A 10 5.32 7.53 5.37
CA GLU A 10 6.50 7.94 4.60
C GLU A 10 6.80 7.04 3.40
N ALA A 11 6.05 5.96 3.23
CA ALA A 11 6.13 5.09 2.07
C ALA A 11 4.74 4.72 1.57
N ARG A 12 4.61 4.48 0.27
CA ARG A 12 3.39 4.00 -0.36
C ARG A 12 3.70 3.17 -1.61
N LEU A 13 2.73 2.36 -2.02
CA LEU A 13 2.75 1.64 -3.28
C LEU A 13 1.71 2.25 -4.24
N LYS A 14 2.10 2.48 -5.48
CA LYS A 14 1.27 3.13 -6.50
C LYS A 14 1.21 2.30 -7.78
N ASP A 15 0.07 2.39 -8.44
CA ASP A 15 -0.17 1.85 -9.78
C ASP A 15 -0.08 0.31 -9.90
N GLY A 16 -0.20 -0.41 -8.76
CA GLY A 16 -0.46 -1.85 -8.74
C GLY A 16 -1.96 -2.16 -8.79
N ASP A 17 -2.32 -3.42 -8.98
CA ASP A 17 -3.71 -3.87 -9.03
C ASP A 17 -4.40 -3.81 -7.66
N HIS A 18 -3.61 -3.81 -6.59
CA HIS A 18 -4.10 -3.65 -5.22
C HIS A 18 -3.08 -2.89 -4.35
N CYS A 19 -3.47 -2.51 -3.13
CA CYS A 19 -2.69 -1.62 -2.29
C CYS A 19 -1.42 -2.22 -1.68
N CYS A 20 -1.22 -3.53 -1.77
CA CYS A 20 -0.02 -4.23 -1.32
C CYS A 20 0.94 -4.58 -2.47
N GLU A 21 0.79 -3.96 -3.61
CA GLU A 21 1.74 -4.02 -4.71
C GLU A 21 1.79 -2.69 -5.46
N GLY A 22 2.90 -2.39 -6.09
CA GLY A 22 3.05 -1.18 -6.89
C GLY A 22 4.46 -0.62 -6.88
N ARG A 23 4.61 0.51 -7.58
CA ARG A 23 5.82 1.32 -7.52
C ARG A 23 6.02 1.87 -6.12
N VAL A 24 7.24 1.75 -5.62
CA VAL A 24 7.62 2.30 -4.31
C VAL A 24 7.82 3.79 -4.41
N GLU A 25 7.05 4.52 -3.64
CA GLU A 25 7.24 5.96 -3.45
C GLU A 25 7.49 6.28 -1.99
N VAL A 26 8.42 7.16 -1.73
CA VAL A 26 8.85 7.56 -0.39
C VAL A 26 8.69 9.07 -0.25
N LYS A 27 8.19 9.50 0.90
CA LYS A 27 8.08 10.91 1.22
C LYS A 27 9.34 11.37 1.94
N HIS A 28 10.08 12.27 1.33
CA HIS A 28 11.28 12.87 1.90
C HIS A 28 11.17 14.39 1.83
N GLN A 29 11.50 15.07 2.92
CA GLN A 29 11.38 16.55 3.03
C GLN A 29 9.99 17.10 2.63
N GLY A 30 8.94 16.33 2.88
CA GLY A 30 7.56 16.73 2.58
C GLY A 30 7.10 16.43 1.14
N GLU A 31 7.97 15.91 0.28
CA GLU A 31 7.68 15.61 -1.12
C GLU A 31 7.77 14.12 -1.43
N TRP A 32 6.82 13.61 -2.22
CA TRP A 32 6.84 12.24 -2.71
C TRP A 32 7.79 12.09 -3.88
N GLY A 33 8.56 11.02 -3.87
CA GLY A 33 9.46 10.66 -4.95
C GLY A 33 9.72 9.16 -5.01
N THR A 34 10.49 8.74 -5.98
CA THR A 34 10.73 7.32 -6.29
C THR A 34 12.09 6.85 -5.80
N VAL A 35 12.32 5.55 -5.95
CA VAL A 35 13.58 4.86 -5.66
C VAL A 35 14.07 4.20 -6.94
N ASP A 36 15.35 4.37 -7.27
CA ASP A 36 16.00 3.72 -8.42
C ASP A 36 16.38 2.27 -8.12
N ASP A 37 16.57 1.47 -9.15
CA ASP A 37 16.74 0.01 -9.07
C ASP A 37 18.18 -0.46 -8.82
N LEU A 38 19.13 0.43 -8.62
CA LEU A 38 20.56 0.09 -8.59
C LEU A 38 20.91 -1.01 -7.58
N ASN A 39 20.25 -1.02 -6.44
CA ASN A 39 20.46 -2.02 -5.38
C ASN A 39 19.15 -2.62 -4.85
N TRP A 40 18.07 -2.50 -5.60
CA TRP A 40 16.79 -3.01 -5.16
C TRP A 40 16.75 -4.53 -5.16
N SER A 41 16.36 -5.11 -4.03
CA SER A 41 16.30 -6.56 -3.84
C SER A 41 15.10 -6.95 -2.98
N MET A 42 15.00 -8.24 -2.65
CA MET A 42 13.96 -8.76 -1.76
C MET A 42 14.09 -8.24 -0.33
N GLU A 43 15.28 -7.86 0.12
CA GLU A 43 15.52 -7.29 1.43
C GLU A 43 14.84 -5.93 1.57
N GLU A 44 15.04 -5.03 0.61
CA GLU A 44 14.41 -3.73 0.58
C GLU A 44 12.89 -3.85 0.42
N ALA A 45 12.44 -4.72 -0.47
CA ALA A 45 11.02 -5.00 -0.66
C ALA A 45 10.36 -5.54 0.63
N ALA A 46 11.05 -6.40 1.38
CA ALA A 46 10.56 -6.94 2.65
C ALA A 46 10.38 -5.85 3.71
N VAL A 47 11.28 -4.88 3.77
CA VAL A 47 11.16 -3.73 4.68
C VAL A 47 9.94 -2.90 4.32
N VAL A 48 9.71 -2.61 3.03
CA VAL A 48 8.52 -1.88 2.56
C VAL A 48 7.24 -2.64 2.89
N CYS A 49 7.16 -3.93 2.59
CA CYS A 49 5.98 -4.74 2.92
C CYS A 49 5.66 -4.74 4.41
N ARG A 50 6.68 -4.85 5.26
CA ARG A 50 6.53 -4.80 6.71
C ARG A 50 6.07 -3.43 7.18
N GLN A 51 6.68 -2.35 6.69
CA GLN A 51 6.31 -0.97 7.02
C GLN A 51 4.84 -0.68 6.70
N LEU A 52 4.35 -1.19 5.58
CA LEU A 52 2.98 -0.98 5.13
C LEU A 52 1.96 -1.97 5.72
N GLY A 53 2.41 -2.94 6.53
CA GLY A 53 1.53 -3.97 7.06
C GLY A 53 0.98 -4.92 5.98
N CYS A 54 1.71 -5.08 4.90
CA CYS A 54 1.34 -5.87 3.73
C CYS A 54 1.88 -7.31 3.74
N GLY A 55 2.34 -7.80 4.87
CA GLY A 55 2.90 -9.16 4.98
C GLY A 55 4.35 -9.24 4.49
N SER A 56 4.69 -10.33 3.82
CA SER A 56 6.04 -10.60 3.32
C SER A 56 6.19 -10.15 1.87
N ALA A 57 7.40 -9.77 1.46
CA ALA A 57 7.70 -9.56 0.05
C ALA A 57 7.64 -10.89 -0.72
N THR A 58 7.01 -10.86 -1.87
CA THR A 58 6.93 -11.98 -2.82
C THR A 58 7.66 -11.69 -4.12
N ASP A 59 7.82 -10.40 -4.44
CA ASP A 59 8.61 -9.97 -5.59
C ASP A 59 9.13 -8.54 -5.39
N ALA A 60 10.22 -8.21 -6.05
CA ALA A 60 10.90 -6.91 -6.05
C ALA A 60 11.16 -6.43 -7.49
N PRO A 61 10.11 -6.14 -8.28
CA PRO A 61 10.26 -5.79 -9.68
C PRO A 61 10.98 -4.45 -9.86
N LYS A 62 11.77 -4.40 -10.93
CA LYS A 62 12.62 -3.29 -11.34
C LYS A 62 12.15 -2.69 -12.67
N ARG A 63 12.89 -1.68 -13.14
CA ARG A 63 12.70 -1.09 -14.47
C ARG A 63 11.28 -0.60 -14.73
N ALA A 64 10.76 0.17 -13.78
CA ALA A 64 9.43 0.76 -13.86
C ALA A 64 8.33 -0.25 -14.24
N HIS A 65 8.38 -1.44 -13.66
CA HIS A 65 7.39 -2.51 -13.90
C HIS A 65 5.94 -2.02 -13.70
N PHE A 66 5.71 -1.18 -12.70
CA PHE A 66 4.42 -0.54 -12.43
C PHE A 66 4.28 0.85 -13.07
N GLY A 67 5.06 1.13 -14.08
CA GLY A 67 5.11 2.43 -14.74
C GLY A 67 6.06 3.43 -14.05
N PRO A 68 6.52 4.44 -14.81
CA PRO A 68 7.36 5.50 -14.29
C PRO A 68 6.60 6.41 -13.35
N GLY A 69 7.26 6.84 -12.27
CA GLY A 69 6.73 7.86 -11.38
C GLY A 69 6.93 9.28 -11.92
N ILE A 70 6.67 10.23 -11.08
CA ILE A 70 6.89 11.66 -11.33
C ILE A 70 7.58 12.28 -10.12
N GLY A 71 8.21 13.44 -10.31
CA GLY A 71 8.89 14.15 -9.24
C GLY A 71 10.34 13.70 -9.05
N PRO A 72 10.91 13.88 -7.86
CA PRO A 72 12.28 13.50 -7.59
C PRO A 72 12.48 11.99 -7.51
N ILE A 73 13.66 11.55 -7.90
CA ILE A 73 14.18 10.24 -7.53
C ILE A 73 15.02 10.48 -6.27
N TRP A 74 14.46 10.14 -5.11
CA TRP A 74 15.10 10.43 -3.83
C TRP A 74 16.32 9.58 -3.55
N PHE A 75 16.24 8.30 -3.92
CA PHE A 75 17.27 7.34 -3.61
C PHE A 75 17.73 6.63 -4.88
N PRO A 76 18.94 6.95 -5.38
CA PRO A 76 19.57 6.22 -6.48
C PRO A 76 19.86 4.77 -6.08
N TYR A 77 20.14 4.53 -4.81
CA TYR A 77 20.17 3.22 -4.21
C TYR A 77 19.84 3.32 -2.70
N ILE A 78 19.35 2.23 -2.15
CA ILE A 78 19.06 2.08 -0.73
C ILE A 78 19.50 0.68 -0.32
N TYR A 79 20.06 0.54 0.86
CA TYR A 79 20.56 -0.73 1.36
C TYR A 79 19.98 -1.03 2.73
N CYS A 80 19.19 -2.08 2.80
CA CYS A 80 18.61 -2.59 4.03
C CYS A 80 19.34 -3.84 4.52
N LYS A 81 19.41 -4.02 5.83
CA LYS A 81 20.00 -5.22 6.48
C LYS A 81 18.94 -6.28 6.78
N GLY A 82 17.66 -5.93 6.61
CA GLY A 82 16.51 -6.80 6.81
C GLY A 82 15.67 -6.53 8.07
N PRO A 83 16.23 -6.16 9.23
CA PRO A 83 15.43 -5.98 10.45
C PRO A 83 14.75 -4.62 10.57
N GLU A 84 15.00 -3.68 9.66
CA GLU A 84 14.45 -2.34 9.72
C GLU A 84 12.92 -2.37 9.68
N SER A 85 12.30 -1.47 10.42
CA SER A 85 10.84 -1.33 10.45
C SER A 85 10.30 -0.36 9.39
N ALA A 86 11.18 0.47 8.83
CA ALA A 86 10.86 1.44 7.78
C ALA A 86 12.02 1.60 6.81
N ILE A 87 11.68 1.87 5.55
CA ILE A 87 12.66 2.05 4.47
C ILE A 87 13.65 3.19 4.75
N MET A 88 13.21 4.23 5.47
CA MET A 88 14.05 5.36 5.86
C MET A 88 15.08 5.03 6.95
N GLU A 89 15.00 3.86 7.58
CA GLU A 89 16.02 3.35 8.53
C GLU A 89 17.16 2.63 7.82
N CYS A 90 16.98 2.31 6.55
CA CYS A 90 18.03 1.69 5.72
C CYS A 90 19.12 2.71 5.38
N SER A 91 20.29 2.22 5.03
CA SER A 91 21.41 3.07 4.62
C SER A 91 21.20 3.59 3.21
N TYR A 92 21.39 4.87 3.00
CA TYR A 92 21.34 5.51 1.68
C TYR A 92 22.39 6.65 1.61
N PRO A 93 22.91 6.98 0.43
CA PRO A 93 23.83 8.10 0.28
C PRO A 93 23.10 9.41 0.53
N SER A 94 23.86 10.42 0.96
CA SER A 94 23.29 11.76 1.08
C SER A 94 22.73 12.22 -0.26
N VAL A 95 21.48 12.66 -0.26
CA VAL A 95 20.77 13.18 -1.46
C VAL A 95 21.52 14.32 -2.14
N LYS A 96 22.45 14.97 -1.41
CA LYS A 96 23.27 16.06 -1.95
C LYS A 96 24.34 15.61 -2.94
N ASP A 97 24.74 14.35 -2.89
CA ASP A 97 25.92 13.86 -3.63
C ASP A 97 25.57 13.15 -4.96
N HIS A 98 24.30 12.83 -5.17
CA HIS A 98 23.86 12.11 -6.36
C HIS A 98 22.58 12.72 -6.92
N ARG A 99 22.75 13.77 -7.72
CA ARG A 99 21.76 14.10 -8.73
C ARG A 99 22.09 13.26 -9.95
N PRO A 100 21.35 12.18 -10.22
CA PRO A 100 21.58 11.46 -11.47
C PRO A 100 21.34 12.40 -12.62
N GLU A 101 22.33 12.55 -13.49
CA GLU A 101 22.15 13.22 -14.75
C GLU A 101 21.15 12.42 -15.57
N GLY A 102 19.95 12.94 -15.69
CA GLY A 102 18.83 12.33 -16.37
C GLY A 102 17.79 11.79 -15.39
N ASN A 103 16.74 12.58 -15.14
CA ASN A 103 15.54 12.19 -14.38
C ASN A 103 14.69 11.17 -15.16
N SER A 104 15.29 10.03 -15.53
CA SER A 104 14.55 8.97 -16.16
C SER A 104 13.97 8.04 -15.11
N HIS A 105 12.64 7.99 -15.01
CA HIS A 105 11.91 7.07 -14.15
C HIS A 105 11.81 5.64 -14.71
N ASP A 106 12.61 5.30 -15.72
CA ASP A 106 12.62 3.95 -16.35
C ASP A 106 13.14 2.87 -15.40
N LYS A 107 13.75 3.26 -14.30
CA LYS A 107 14.34 2.35 -13.31
C LYS A 107 13.63 2.39 -11.97
N ASP A 108 12.48 3.01 -11.90
CA ASP A 108 11.69 3.02 -10.67
C ASP A 108 11.39 1.60 -10.20
N VAL A 109 11.58 1.36 -8.91
CA VAL A 109 11.36 0.05 -8.31
C VAL A 109 9.92 -0.17 -7.91
N GLY A 110 9.55 -1.44 -7.84
CA GLY A 110 8.27 -1.88 -7.31
C GLY A 110 8.44 -2.93 -6.22
N THR A 111 7.35 -3.23 -5.58
CA THR A 111 7.25 -4.28 -4.56
C THR A 111 5.91 -4.98 -4.69
N VAL A 112 5.93 -6.31 -4.53
CA VAL A 112 4.74 -7.15 -4.40
C VAL A 112 4.79 -7.84 -3.05
N CYS A 113 3.75 -7.67 -2.27
CA CYS A 113 3.63 -8.24 -0.94
C CYS A 113 2.53 -9.30 -0.86
N SER A 114 2.68 -10.26 0.03
CA SER A 114 1.74 -11.37 0.22
C SER A 114 0.45 -10.97 0.94
N GLY A 115 0.40 -9.79 1.52
CA GLY A 115 -0.74 -9.30 2.28
C GLY A 115 -2.00 -9.16 1.44
N LYS A 116 -3.12 -9.45 2.04
CA LYS A 116 -4.42 -9.18 1.42
C LYS A 116 -4.70 -7.67 1.42
N PRO A 117 -5.52 -7.21 0.46
CA PRO A 117 -5.76 -5.80 0.26
C PRO A 117 -6.18 -5.10 1.54
N CYS A 118 -5.64 -3.93 1.70
CA CYS A 118 -5.76 -2.99 2.77
C CYS A 118 -7.08 -3.06 3.52
N GLY A 119 -7.06 -3.65 4.69
CA GLY A 119 -8.12 -3.51 5.67
C GLY A 119 -8.06 -2.12 6.30
N LEU A 120 -9.21 -1.53 6.53
CA LEU A 120 -9.53 -0.24 7.14
C LEU A 120 -9.66 0.91 6.12
N GLY A 121 -10.77 0.91 5.38
CA GLY A 121 -11.23 1.95 4.47
C GLY A 121 -11.29 1.55 3.01
N GLY A 122 -10.76 0.40 2.63
CA GLY A 122 -11.01 -0.20 1.33
C GLY A 122 -12.44 -0.74 1.29
N ILE A 123 -13.20 -0.41 0.25
CA ILE A 123 -14.48 -1.04 -0.04
C ILE A 123 -14.25 -2.55 0.03
N PRO A 124 -14.91 -3.30 0.93
CA PRO A 124 -14.74 -4.74 0.98
C PRO A 124 -15.11 -5.29 -0.39
N SER A 125 -14.16 -5.94 -1.06
CA SER A 125 -14.49 -6.71 -2.24
C SER A 125 -15.68 -7.59 -1.88
N ARG A 126 -16.68 -7.65 -2.74
CA ARG A 126 -17.96 -8.34 -2.54
C ARG A 126 -17.75 -9.77 -1.99
N LYS A 127 -17.45 -9.88 -0.71
CA LYS A 127 -17.71 -11.12 0.01
C LYS A 127 -19.20 -11.14 0.29
N SER A 128 -19.81 -12.25 -0.03
CA SER A 128 -21.22 -12.50 0.31
C SER A 128 -21.49 -12.03 1.75
N PRO A 129 -22.59 -11.34 2.00
CA PRO A 129 -22.89 -10.80 3.32
C PRO A 129 -22.77 -11.91 4.36
N SER A 130 -22.12 -11.61 5.48
CA SER A 130 -21.98 -12.54 6.60
C SER A 130 -23.34 -13.09 7.01
N LEU A 131 -23.37 -14.27 7.59
CA LEU A 131 -24.59 -14.91 8.07
C LEU A 131 -25.43 -13.94 8.93
N ILE A 132 -24.79 -13.12 9.75
CA ILE A 132 -25.41 -12.08 10.58
C ILE A 132 -26.12 -11.02 9.70
N HIS A 133 -25.51 -10.60 8.59
CA HIS A 133 -26.13 -9.64 7.67
C HIS A 133 -27.35 -10.24 6.95
N ARG A 134 -27.28 -11.52 6.61
CA ARG A 134 -28.41 -12.25 6.02
C ARG A 134 -29.57 -12.40 7.01
N ILE A 135 -29.28 -12.63 8.28
CA ILE A 135 -30.27 -12.73 9.35
C ILE A 135 -30.92 -11.36 9.60
N ALA A 136 -30.12 -10.31 9.70
CA ALA A 136 -30.62 -8.94 9.91
C ALA A 136 -31.51 -8.48 8.74
N MET A 137 -31.14 -8.76 7.50
CA MET A 137 -31.96 -8.45 6.32
C MET A 137 -33.28 -9.25 6.31
N ARG A 138 -33.27 -10.50 6.73
CA ARG A 138 -34.50 -11.30 6.83
C ARG A 138 -35.44 -10.78 7.92
N ILE A 139 -34.92 -10.42 9.08
CA ILE A 139 -35.69 -9.85 10.18
C ILE A 139 -36.29 -8.51 9.76
N TRP A 140 -35.53 -7.65 9.07
CA TRP A 140 -36.01 -6.36 8.61
C TRP A 140 -37.11 -6.47 7.53
N VAL A 141 -36.98 -7.40 6.58
CA VAL A 141 -38.01 -7.68 5.57
C VAL A 141 -39.27 -8.23 6.20
N THR A 142 -39.15 -9.13 7.19
CA THR A 142 -40.31 -9.69 7.93
C THR A 142 -40.99 -8.60 8.76
N TYR A 143 -40.22 -7.78 9.47
CA TYR A 143 -40.76 -6.66 10.27
C TYR A 143 -41.51 -5.67 9.38
N ARG A 144 -40.96 -5.30 8.21
CA ARG A 144 -41.65 -4.39 7.28
C ARG A 144 -42.92 -4.96 6.71
N ARG A 145 -42.99 -6.30 6.50
CA ARG A 145 -44.18 -6.97 5.98
C ARG A 145 -45.31 -7.07 7.01
N THR A 146 -44.96 -7.20 8.31
CA THR A 146 -45.93 -7.39 9.38
C THR A 146 -46.46 -6.07 9.92
N TYR A 147 -45.62 -5.03 10.00
CA TYR A 147 -45.99 -3.79 10.69
C TYR A 147 -46.31 -2.61 9.77
N LEU A 148 -45.86 -2.62 8.51
CA LEU A 148 -46.14 -1.53 7.59
C LEU A 148 -47.30 -1.81 6.61
N ASN A 149 -47.69 -3.07 6.43
CA ASN A 149 -48.85 -3.44 5.59
C ASN A 149 -50.08 -3.85 6.42
N GLY A 150 -50.04 -3.77 7.76
CA GLY A 150 -51.14 -4.10 8.67
C GLY A 150 -51.87 -2.91 9.24
N GLY A 151 -51.69 -1.73 8.70
CA GLY A 151 -52.34 -0.52 9.22
C GLY A 151 -53.35 0.05 8.23
N LEU A 152 -54.54 -0.53 8.14
CA LEU A 152 -55.76 0.16 7.79
C LEU A 152 -56.94 -0.81 7.98
N TYR A 153 -57.48 -0.88 9.19
CA TYR A 153 -58.90 -1.12 9.37
C TYR A 153 -59.38 -0.17 10.47
N THR A 154 -60.10 0.83 9.98
CA THR A 154 -61.05 1.78 10.65
C THR A 154 -60.65 2.33 11.97
#